data_19d828dab146a18368acc44b9a2d452a
#
_entry.id   19d828dab146a18368acc44b9a2d452a
#
_cell.length_a   1.000
_cell.length_b   1.000
_cell.length_c   1.000
_cell.angle_alpha   90.00
_cell.angle_beta   90.00
_cell.angle_gamma   90.00
#
_symmetry.space_group_name_H-M   'P 1'
#
loop_
_entity.id
_entity.type
_entity.pdbx_description
1 polymer ?
#
loop_
_entity_poly.entity_id
_entity_poly.type
_entity_poly.pdbx_seq_one_letter_code
_entity_poly.pdbx_strand_id
1 'polypeptide(L)'
;MLRKLPMMLVAGLALIAGAVFAQGGAPVKIVIAFPPGGPVDFVARILAQGLGEELALSVIVENRPGANGAISAQAVAKSAPDGSTLWFTSAGAAVMNPALYDNLTYDVQRDFAPVSLVVNNVEVLVVNPTNPATSVTDLVAQSKQSPNPFAIASSGIGSMPHLAMELLADSSGAKLMHVPYKGAAPAITDVMGGQVSGFFGDIPGLIGFIRGGRLKPLGIAAPSRHPLLPEVRTLDEQGIHGVESNNWYALFAPAKTPPARIEQLNAAVRRVLTSESYRKRLLESGAEPVP
;
A
#
# COMPACT_ATOMS: atom_id res chain seq x y z
N MET A 1 39.21 -73.10 -9.82
CA MET A 1 38.89 -72.13 -10.88
C MET A 1 37.74 -71.27 -10.51
N LEU A 2 37.98 -70.10 -9.91
CA LEU A 2 36.93 -69.11 -9.53
C LEU A 2 36.93 -67.99 -10.60
N ARG A 3 35.81 -67.83 -11.26
CA ARG A 3 35.53 -66.74 -12.24
C ARG A 3 35.30 -65.44 -11.52
N LYS A 4 36.15 -64.42 -11.76
CA LYS A 4 35.94 -63.02 -11.38
C LYS A 4 34.96 -62.40 -12.37
N LEU A 5 33.77 -61.98 -11.95
CA LEU A 5 32.84 -61.13 -12.66
C LEU A 5 33.22 -59.63 -12.45
N PRO A 6 33.09 -58.77 -13.47
CA PRO A 6 33.57 -57.38 -13.39
C PRO A 6 32.59 -56.47 -12.63
N MET A 7 33.11 -55.83 -11.62
CA MET A 7 32.44 -54.80 -10.79
C MET A 7 32.64 -53.41 -11.43
N MET A 8 32.10 -53.22 -12.64
CA MET A 8 32.31 -51.97 -13.41
C MET A 8 31.02 -51.38 -14.03
N LEU A 9 29.81 -51.73 -13.54
CA LEU A 9 28.57 -51.22 -14.13
C LEU A 9 27.60 -50.48 -13.15
N VAL A 10 28.06 -50.10 -11.93
CA VAL A 10 27.19 -49.41 -10.94
C VAL A 10 27.60 -47.95 -10.72
N ALA A 11 28.72 -47.49 -11.24
CA ALA A 11 29.20 -46.11 -11.03
C ALA A 11 28.60 -45.07 -12.02
N GLY A 12 27.82 -45.47 -13.03
CA GLY A 12 27.30 -44.57 -14.08
C GLY A 12 25.91 -43.96 -13.81
N LEU A 13 25.12 -44.46 -12.85
CA LEU A 13 23.74 -44.02 -12.61
C LEU A 13 23.57 -42.97 -11.48
N ALA A 14 24.61 -42.69 -10.72
CA ALA A 14 24.53 -41.77 -9.57
C ALA A 14 24.77 -40.28 -9.89
N LEU A 15 25.17 -39.95 -11.13
CA LEU A 15 25.51 -38.57 -11.54
C LEU A 15 24.40 -37.80 -12.28
N ILE A 16 23.22 -38.42 -12.52
CA ILE A 16 22.09 -37.74 -13.22
C ILE A 16 21.02 -37.22 -12.25
N ALA A 17 21.08 -37.53 -10.97
CA ALA A 17 20.04 -37.12 -9.98
C ALA A 17 20.29 -35.71 -9.34
N GLY A 18 21.38 -35.02 -9.72
CA GLY A 18 21.78 -33.75 -9.06
C GLY A 18 21.41 -32.45 -9.80
N ALA A 19 20.78 -32.50 -10.97
CA ALA A 19 20.66 -31.31 -11.84
C ALA A 19 19.21 -30.78 -12.01
N VAL A 20 18.24 -31.19 -11.21
CA VAL A 20 16.81 -30.81 -11.43
C VAL A 20 16.30 -29.73 -10.47
N PHE A 21 17.07 -29.21 -9.53
CA PHE A 21 16.58 -28.21 -8.54
C PHE A 21 17.19 -26.81 -8.64
N ALA A 22 17.65 -26.38 -9.79
CA ALA A 22 18.18 -25.01 -9.95
C ALA A 22 17.62 -24.27 -11.17
N GLN A 23 16.33 -24.41 -11.49
CA GLN A 23 15.65 -23.59 -12.52
C GLN A 23 14.69 -22.57 -11.93
N GLY A 24 14.90 -22.11 -10.70
CA GLY A 24 14.26 -20.91 -10.18
C GLY A 24 15.23 -19.75 -10.29
N GLY A 25 14.99 -18.77 -11.18
CA GLY A 25 15.72 -17.50 -11.16
C GLY A 25 15.69 -16.86 -9.77
N ALA A 26 16.61 -15.93 -9.49
CA ALA A 26 16.62 -15.22 -8.20
C ALA A 26 15.24 -14.64 -7.91
N PRO A 27 14.74 -14.76 -6.66
CA PRO A 27 13.41 -14.25 -6.30
C PRO A 27 13.34 -12.75 -6.51
N VAL A 28 12.18 -12.25 -6.97
CA VAL A 28 11.88 -10.83 -7.01
C VAL A 28 11.38 -10.40 -5.63
N LYS A 29 11.94 -9.33 -5.09
CA LYS A 29 11.57 -8.75 -3.81
C LYS A 29 10.80 -7.45 -4.01
N ILE A 30 9.60 -7.36 -3.47
CA ILE A 30 8.82 -6.12 -3.38
C ILE A 30 8.99 -5.56 -1.98
N VAL A 31 9.76 -4.49 -1.85
CA VAL A 31 9.96 -3.78 -0.57
C VAL A 31 8.88 -2.74 -0.40
N ILE A 32 8.16 -2.80 0.70
CA ILE A 32 7.07 -1.87 1.02
C ILE A 32 7.36 -1.06 2.29
N ALA A 33 6.83 0.16 2.29
CA ALA A 33 7.11 1.20 3.29
C ALA A 33 6.37 1.01 4.63
N PHE A 34 5.42 0.09 4.72
CA PHE A 34 4.43 0.04 5.79
C PHE A 34 4.40 -1.33 6.49
N PRO A 35 3.89 -1.38 7.74
CA PRO A 35 3.74 -2.64 8.47
C PRO A 35 2.82 -3.63 7.76
N PRO A 36 2.94 -4.93 8.07
CA PRO A 36 1.98 -5.94 7.63
C PRO A 36 0.54 -5.61 8.06
N GLY A 37 -0.44 -6.01 7.25
CA GLY A 37 -1.88 -5.89 7.55
C GLY A 37 -2.50 -4.53 7.20
N GLY A 38 -1.72 -3.56 6.70
CA GLY A 38 -2.24 -2.32 6.15
C GLY A 38 -2.63 -2.42 4.67
N PRO A 39 -3.26 -1.38 4.09
CA PRO A 39 -3.75 -1.40 2.71
C PRO A 39 -2.64 -1.59 1.67
N VAL A 40 -1.47 -0.99 1.86
CA VAL A 40 -0.30 -1.17 0.96
C VAL A 40 0.19 -2.61 0.98
N ASP A 41 0.28 -3.24 2.17
CA ASP A 41 0.70 -4.64 2.30
C ASP A 41 -0.29 -5.60 1.64
N PHE A 42 -1.59 -5.33 1.79
CA PHE A 42 -2.65 -6.11 1.16
C PHE A 42 -2.54 -6.10 -0.38
N VAL A 43 -2.44 -4.93 -0.99
CA VAL A 43 -2.30 -4.78 -2.45
C VAL A 43 -0.98 -5.36 -2.94
N ALA A 44 0.13 -5.13 -2.22
CA ALA A 44 1.45 -5.67 -2.57
C ALA A 44 1.45 -7.21 -2.61
N ARG A 45 0.75 -7.88 -1.68
CA ARG A 45 0.68 -9.35 -1.67
C ARG A 45 -0.16 -9.91 -2.81
N ILE A 46 -1.26 -9.23 -3.19
CA ILE A 46 -2.03 -9.58 -4.38
C ILE A 46 -1.16 -9.45 -5.63
N LEU A 47 -0.45 -8.31 -5.77
CA LEU A 47 0.46 -8.08 -6.88
C LEU A 47 1.61 -9.10 -6.92
N ALA A 48 2.21 -9.40 -5.77
CA ALA A 48 3.32 -10.37 -5.67
C ALA A 48 2.90 -11.76 -6.11
N GLN A 49 1.70 -12.22 -5.72
CA GLN A 49 1.16 -13.49 -6.17
C GLN A 49 1.00 -13.52 -7.70
N GLY A 50 0.35 -12.51 -8.27
CA GLY A 50 0.14 -12.44 -9.72
C GLY A 50 1.43 -12.32 -10.50
N LEU A 51 2.39 -11.51 -10.04
CA LEU A 51 3.71 -11.42 -10.66
C LEU A 51 4.49 -12.73 -10.58
N GLY A 52 4.32 -13.49 -9.49
CA GLY A 52 4.94 -14.81 -9.35
C GLY A 52 4.47 -15.79 -10.43
N GLU A 53 3.16 -15.78 -10.70
CA GLU A 53 2.55 -16.60 -11.77
C GLU A 53 3.00 -16.12 -13.16
N GLU A 54 2.95 -14.80 -13.43
CA GLU A 54 3.30 -14.21 -14.73
C GLU A 54 4.78 -14.34 -15.10
N LEU A 55 5.67 -14.27 -14.13
CA LEU A 55 7.11 -14.33 -14.34
C LEU A 55 7.69 -15.74 -14.15
N ALA A 56 6.90 -16.70 -13.67
CA ALA A 56 7.34 -18.02 -13.23
C ALA A 56 8.51 -17.94 -12.22
N LEU A 57 8.48 -16.97 -11.30
CA LEU A 57 9.50 -16.69 -10.29
C LEU A 57 8.85 -16.58 -8.89
N SER A 58 9.65 -16.83 -7.85
CA SER A 58 9.23 -16.45 -6.50
C SER A 58 9.22 -14.94 -6.37
N VAL A 59 8.07 -14.36 -5.94
CA VAL A 59 7.95 -12.93 -5.63
C VAL A 59 7.58 -12.80 -4.16
N ILE A 60 8.42 -12.12 -3.38
CA ILE A 60 8.26 -11.97 -1.94
C ILE A 60 8.04 -10.51 -1.56
N VAL A 61 7.18 -10.27 -0.56
CA VAL A 61 6.95 -8.94 0.01
C VAL A 61 7.77 -8.79 1.29
N GLU A 62 8.59 -7.74 1.34
CA GLU A 62 9.40 -7.37 2.50
C GLU A 62 8.93 -6.04 3.08
N ASN A 63 8.44 -6.05 4.33
CA ASN A 63 8.00 -4.85 5.01
C ASN A 63 9.20 -4.13 5.66
N ARG A 64 9.47 -2.88 5.27
CA ARG A 64 10.47 -1.98 5.87
C ARG A 64 9.83 -0.65 6.26
N PRO A 65 9.05 -0.61 7.33
CA PRO A 65 8.31 0.57 7.73
C PRO A 65 9.23 1.66 8.31
N GLY A 66 8.77 2.91 8.22
CA GLY A 66 9.37 4.07 8.89
C GLY A 66 9.56 5.27 7.99
N ALA A 67 9.52 6.47 8.61
CA ALA A 67 9.70 7.77 7.99
C ALA A 67 8.86 7.94 6.71
N ASN A 68 7.55 7.59 6.77
CA ASN A 68 6.62 7.61 5.63
C ASN A 68 7.24 7.02 4.34
N GLY A 69 7.97 5.90 4.46
CA GLY A 69 8.56 5.20 3.32
C GLY A 69 10.01 5.53 2.98
N ALA A 70 10.63 6.52 3.62
CA ALA A 70 12.02 6.89 3.32
C ALA A 70 13.01 5.75 3.58
N ILE A 71 12.78 4.92 4.62
CA ILE A 71 13.64 3.78 4.93
C ILE A 71 13.60 2.73 3.81
N SER A 72 12.42 2.41 3.32
CA SER A 72 12.27 1.46 2.21
C SER A 72 12.82 2.00 0.90
N ALA A 73 12.57 3.29 0.61
CA ALA A 73 13.12 3.97 -0.56
C ALA A 73 14.65 3.89 -0.58
N GLN A 74 15.31 4.29 0.52
CA GLN A 74 16.77 4.24 0.61
C GLN A 74 17.32 2.82 0.41
N ALA A 75 16.65 1.82 0.97
CA ALA A 75 17.08 0.43 0.83
C ALA A 75 17.03 -0.06 -0.63
N VAL A 76 15.95 0.29 -1.37
CA VAL A 76 15.80 -0.10 -2.78
C VAL A 76 16.70 0.73 -3.69
N ALA A 77 16.86 2.04 -3.45
CA ALA A 77 17.76 2.89 -4.23
C ALA A 77 19.23 2.38 -4.24
N LYS A 78 19.63 1.68 -3.16
CA LYS A 78 20.97 1.08 -3.01
C LYS A 78 21.05 -0.38 -3.46
N SER A 79 19.96 -0.98 -3.90
CA SER A 79 19.97 -2.39 -4.36
C SER A 79 20.53 -2.52 -5.78
N ALA A 80 20.83 -3.76 -6.18
CA ALA A 80 21.28 -4.05 -7.55
C ALA A 80 20.22 -3.61 -8.57
N PRO A 81 20.63 -2.91 -9.67
CA PRO A 81 19.69 -2.43 -10.67
C PRO A 81 19.39 -3.51 -11.74
N ASP A 82 19.03 -4.71 -11.30
CA ASP A 82 18.73 -5.87 -12.15
C ASP A 82 17.23 -6.21 -12.20
N GLY A 83 16.41 -5.42 -11.46
CA GLY A 83 14.97 -5.64 -11.35
C GLY A 83 14.60 -6.82 -10.44
N SER A 84 15.51 -7.29 -9.58
CA SER A 84 15.23 -8.28 -8.54
C SER A 84 14.68 -7.65 -7.26
N THR A 85 14.92 -6.34 -7.03
CA THR A 85 14.40 -5.61 -5.87
C THR A 85 13.64 -4.38 -6.35
N LEU A 86 12.36 -4.30 -5.95
CA LEU A 86 11.42 -3.28 -6.38
C LEU A 86 10.86 -2.53 -5.17
N TRP A 87 10.57 -1.26 -5.32
CA TRP A 87 9.91 -0.43 -4.30
C TRP A 87 8.44 -0.27 -4.64
N PHE A 88 7.57 -0.74 -3.75
CA PHE A 88 6.14 -0.51 -3.84
C PHE A 88 5.72 0.49 -2.77
N THR A 89 5.17 1.62 -3.20
CA THR A 89 4.93 2.75 -2.33
C THR A 89 3.67 3.53 -2.68
N SER A 90 3.32 4.48 -1.83
CA SER A 90 2.19 5.40 -2.00
C SER A 90 2.62 6.80 -2.40
N ALA A 91 1.65 7.64 -2.77
CA ALA A 91 1.84 9.05 -3.07
C ALA A 91 2.60 9.80 -1.96
N GLY A 92 2.36 9.47 -0.69
CA GLY A 92 3.03 10.09 0.44
C GLY A 92 4.56 10.02 0.35
N ALA A 93 5.11 8.83 0.10
CA ALA A 93 6.55 8.66 0.01
C ALA A 93 7.14 9.18 -1.31
N ALA A 94 6.40 9.05 -2.41
CA ALA A 94 6.93 9.41 -3.73
C ALA A 94 6.80 10.91 -4.06
N VAL A 95 5.77 11.59 -3.53
CA VAL A 95 5.46 12.98 -3.89
C VAL A 95 5.48 13.91 -2.70
N MET A 96 4.87 13.51 -1.56
CA MET A 96 4.74 14.41 -0.41
C MET A 96 6.06 14.58 0.35
N ASN A 97 6.80 13.50 0.58
CA ASN A 97 8.09 13.61 1.29
C ASN A 97 9.07 14.58 0.62
N PRO A 98 9.27 14.57 -0.73
CA PRO A 98 10.13 15.55 -1.40
C PRO A 98 9.72 17.01 -1.18
N ALA A 99 8.43 17.27 -0.97
CA ALA A 99 7.94 18.62 -0.69
C ALA A 99 8.03 19.02 0.79
N LEU A 100 8.15 18.05 1.71
CA LEU A 100 8.12 18.31 3.16
C LEU A 100 9.49 18.27 3.82
N TYR A 101 10.47 17.60 3.24
CA TYR A 101 11.75 17.36 3.88
C TYR A 101 12.93 17.81 2.99
N ASP A 102 13.71 18.78 3.46
CA ASP A 102 14.90 19.27 2.76
C ASP A 102 16.05 18.25 2.70
N ASN A 103 16.09 17.32 3.65
CA ASN A 103 17.19 16.35 3.83
C ASN A 103 16.71 14.90 3.64
N LEU A 104 16.06 14.60 2.51
CA LEU A 104 15.71 13.22 2.18
C LEU A 104 16.94 12.40 1.81
N THR A 105 16.94 11.13 2.23
CA THR A 105 18.00 10.16 1.91
C THR A 105 17.84 9.53 0.53
N TYR A 106 16.83 9.93 -0.24
CA TYR A 106 16.54 9.49 -1.61
C TYR A 106 15.96 10.65 -2.43
N ASP A 107 16.06 10.50 -3.73
CA ASP A 107 15.43 11.37 -4.73
C ASP A 107 14.69 10.49 -5.72
N VAL A 108 13.37 10.70 -5.84
CA VAL A 108 12.51 9.81 -6.65
C VAL A 108 12.88 9.84 -8.13
N GLN A 109 13.22 11.02 -8.66
CA GLN A 109 13.54 11.18 -10.08
C GLN A 109 14.95 10.67 -10.43
N ARG A 110 15.90 10.82 -9.50
CA ARG A 110 17.29 10.41 -9.70
C ARG A 110 17.50 8.92 -9.43
N ASP A 111 16.89 8.39 -8.36
CA ASP A 111 17.24 7.09 -7.78
C ASP A 111 16.32 5.96 -8.25
N PHE A 112 15.20 6.29 -8.93
CA PHE A 112 14.21 5.29 -9.32
C PHE A 112 13.78 5.43 -10.78
N ALA A 113 13.45 4.28 -11.37
CA ALA A 113 12.71 4.18 -12.63
C ALA A 113 11.27 3.73 -12.33
N PRO A 114 10.23 4.42 -12.81
CA PRO A 114 8.85 3.97 -12.65
C PRO A 114 8.61 2.70 -13.45
N VAL A 115 7.96 1.72 -12.82
CA VAL A 115 7.56 0.46 -13.47
C VAL A 115 6.09 0.53 -13.84
N SER A 116 5.21 0.79 -12.88
CA SER A 116 3.76 0.89 -13.12
C SER A 116 3.05 1.59 -11.98
N LEU A 117 2.04 2.39 -12.30
CA LEU A 117 0.94 2.67 -11.40
C LEU A 117 0.15 1.36 -11.25
N VAL A 118 -0.28 1.03 -10.03
CA VAL A 118 -0.93 -0.27 -9.76
C VAL A 118 -2.38 -0.08 -9.39
N VAL A 119 -2.67 0.79 -8.43
CA VAL A 119 -4.03 1.09 -7.99
C VAL A 119 -4.19 2.55 -7.61
N ASN A 120 -5.41 3.06 -7.78
CA ASN A 120 -5.92 4.24 -7.10
C ASN A 120 -6.77 3.81 -5.91
N ASN A 121 -6.64 4.54 -4.81
CA ASN A 121 -7.44 4.31 -3.62
C ASN A 121 -8.07 5.62 -3.17
N VAL A 122 -9.33 5.54 -2.81
CA VAL A 122 -10.07 6.64 -2.19
C VAL A 122 -9.97 6.51 -0.69
N GLU A 123 -9.83 7.62 0.01
CA GLU A 123 -9.82 7.65 1.47
C GLU A 123 -11.22 7.90 2.02
N VAL A 124 -11.50 7.25 3.15
CA VAL A 124 -12.73 7.42 3.94
C VAL A 124 -12.37 7.80 5.36
N LEU A 125 -13.04 8.81 5.91
CA LEU A 125 -12.95 9.15 7.34
C LEU A 125 -13.77 8.14 8.12
N VAL A 126 -13.10 7.43 9.03
CA VAL A 126 -13.74 6.47 9.93
C VAL A 126 -13.53 6.86 11.39
N VAL A 127 -14.48 6.47 12.21
CA VAL A 127 -14.47 6.67 13.67
C VAL A 127 -14.83 5.35 14.38
N ASN A 128 -14.66 5.33 15.71
CA ASN A 128 -15.20 4.24 16.52
C ASN A 128 -16.72 4.19 16.40
N PRO A 129 -17.37 3.01 16.34
CA PRO A 129 -18.84 2.89 16.25
C PRO A 129 -19.61 3.59 17.38
N THR A 130 -19.01 3.72 18.56
CA THR A 130 -19.61 4.43 19.71
C THR A 130 -19.53 5.94 19.60
N ASN A 131 -18.77 6.50 18.65
CA ASN A 131 -18.73 7.94 18.41
C ASN A 131 -20.13 8.43 18.01
N PRO A 132 -20.70 9.50 18.63
CA PRO A 132 -22.04 9.96 18.35
C PRO A 132 -22.22 10.61 16.96
N ALA A 133 -21.13 11.08 16.32
CA ALA A 133 -21.21 11.69 14.98
C ALA A 133 -21.79 10.71 13.95
N THR A 134 -22.71 11.17 13.13
CA THR A 134 -23.33 10.41 12.02
C THR A 134 -22.88 10.90 10.65
N SER A 135 -22.12 12.00 10.62
CA SER A 135 -21.58 12.64 9.43
C SER A 135 -20.25 13.33 9.74
N VAL A 136 -19.51 13.75 8.72
CA VAL A 136 -18.31 14.56 8.91
C VAL A 136 -18.69 15.94 9.46
N THR A 137 -19.80 16.50 9.03
CA THR A 137 -20.32 17.78 9.55
C THR A 137 -20.65 17.71 11.04
N ASP A 138 -21.19 16.58 11.51
CA ASP A 138 -21.41 16.36 12.96
C ASP A 138 -20.08 16.31 13.71
N LEU A 139 -19.09 15.58 13.19
CA LEU A 139 -17.78 15.49 13.81
C LEU A 139 -17.11 16.87 13.91
N VAL A 140 -17.18 17.65 12.85
CA VAL A 140 -16.69 19.04 12.80
C VAL A 140 -17.39 19.90 13.84
N ALA A 141 -18.72 19.85 13.92
CA ALA A 141 -19.49 20.63 14.90
C ALA A 141 -19.11 20.25 16.34
N GLN A 142 -18.98 18.95 16.62
CA GLN A 142 -18.55 18.45 17.94
C GLN A 142 -17.13 18.91 18.28
N SER A 143 -16.19 18.87 17.31
CA SER A 143 -14.81 19.31 17.54
C SER A 143 -14.72 20.80 17.90
N LYS A 144 -15.56 21.64 17.27
CA LYS A 144 -15.61 23.10 17.54
C LYS A 144 -16.13 23.41 18.96
N GLN A 145 -17.04 22.59 19.47
CA GLN A 145 -17.61 22.74 20.80
C GLN A 145 -16.75 22.09 21.90
N SER A 146 -15.85 21.20 21.53
CA SER A 146 -14.97 20.52 22.47
C SER A 146 -13.92 21.48 23.05
N PRO A 147 -13.60 21.38 24.35
CA PRO A 147 -12.50 22.12 24.95
C PRO A 147 -11.15 21.68 24.41
N ASN A 148 -11.02 20.40 23.98
CA ASN A 148 -9.80 19.84 23.43
C ASN A 148 -9.99 19.49 21.95
N PRO A 149 -8.95 19.63 21.11
CA PRO A 149 -9.01 19.19 19.71
C PRO A 149 -9.19 17.67 19.62
N PHE A 150 -9.89 17.22 18.56
CA PHE A 150 -10.08 15.80 18.30
C PHE A 150 -8.80 15.18 17.70
N ALA A 151 -8.32 14.13 18.33
CA ALA A 151 -7.15 13.38 17.88
C ALA A 151 -7.50 12.58 16.62
N ILE A 152 -6.93 12.94 15.46
CA ILE A 152 -7.10 12.22 14.20
C ILE A 152 -5.79 11.53 13.84
N ALA A 153 -5.87 10.22 13.70
CA ALA A 153 -4.73 9.38 13.33
C ALA A 153 -4.37 9.54 11.85
N SER A 154 -3.10 9.32 11.52
CA SER A 154 -2.63 9.14 10.15
C SER A 154 -1.64 7.97 10.04
N SER A 155 -1.32 7.58 8.81
CA SER A 155 -0.28 6.58 8.53
C SER A 155 1.16 7.10 8.70
N GLY A 156 1.32 8.35 9.15
CA GLY A 156 2.59 9.03 9.39
C GLY A 156 2.58 10.47 8.86
N ILE A 157 3.55 11.26 9.30
CA ILE A 157 3.75 12.63 8.82
C ILE A 157 4.00 12.61 7.31
N GLY A 158 3.28 13.44 6.54
CA GLY A 158 3.39 13.49 5.08
C GLY A 158 2.65 12.36 4.33
N SER A 159 1.88 11.52 5.04
CA SER A 159 0.98 10.56 4.38
C SER A 159 -0.27 11.25 3.82
N MET A 160 -0.95 10.60 2.88
CA MET A 160 -2.22 11.12 2.35
C MET A 160 -3.30 11.27 3.44
N PRO A 161 -3.46 10.32 4.41
CA PRO A 161 -4.31 10.54 5.58
C PRO A 161 -4.01 11.80 6.40
N HIS A 162 -2.72 12.17 6.52
CA HIS A 162 -2.35 13.42 7.17
C HIS A 162 -2.82 14.63 6.37
N LEU A 163 -2.57 14.64 5.05
CA LEU A 163 -3.03 15.73 4.17
C LEU A 163 -4.56 15.87 4.20
N ALA A 164 -5.31 14.77 4.12
CA ALA A 164 -6.78 14.79 4.18
C ALA A 164 -7.29 15.40 5.49
N MET A 165 -6.64 15.09 6.62
CA MET A 165 -6.97 15.66 7.91
C MET A 165 -6.70 17.18 7.93
N GLU A 166 -5.55 17.64 7.44
CA GLU A 166 -5.20 19.06 7.40
C GLU A 166 -6.16 19.84 6.47
N LEU A 167 -6.49 19.28 5.30
CA LEU A 167 -7.48 19.86 4.40
C LEU A 167 -8.86 19.95 5.05
N LEU A 168 -9.28 18.93 5.82
CA LEU A 168 -10.53 18.97 6.58
C LEU A 168 -10.49 20.07 7.63
N ALA A 169 -9.40 20.20 8.37
CA ALA A 169 -9.25 21.24 9.40
C ALA A 169 -9.32 22.64 8.78
N ASP A 170 -8.59 22.88 7.70
CA ASP A 170 -8.53 24.16 7.00
C ASP A 170 -9.89 24.54 6.39
N SER A 171 -10.52 23.64 5.62
CA SER A 171 -11.77 23.93 4.91
C SER A 171 -12.99 24.08 5.84
N SER A 172 -13.01 23.38 6.98
CA SER A 172 -14.16 23.36 7.88
C SER A 172 -13.96 24.16 9.17
N GLY A 173 -12.74 24.54 9.53
CA GLY A 173 -12.39 25.13 10.82
C GLY A 173 -12.53 24.13 11.99
N ALA A 174 -12.48 22.81 11.72
CA ALA A 174 -12.51 21.79 12.76
C ALA A 174 -11.28 21.90 13.67
N LYS A 175 -11.48 21.69 14.97
CA LYS A 175 -10.37 21.62 15.93
C LYS A 175 -9.83 20.19 15.96
N LEU A 176 -8.82 19.92 15.14
CA LEU A 176 -8.20 18.61 15.02
C LEU A 176 -6.75 18.66 15.52
N MET A 177 -6.27 17.52 16.02
CA MET A 177 -4.89 17.29 16.42
C MET A 177 -4.37 16.06 15.70
N HIS A 178 -3.29 16.20 14.97
CA HIS A 178 -2.67 15.10 14.24
C HIS A 178 -1.94 14.13 15.18
N VAL A 179 -2.22 12.83 15.03
CA VAL A 179 -1.54 11.73 15.73
C VAL A 179 -0.90 10.80 14.70
N PRO A 180 0.42 10.92 14.46
CA PRO A 180 1.10 10.09 13.45
C PRO A 180 1.40 8.69 13.96
N TYR A 181 1.07 7.67 13.15
CA TYR A 181 1.42 6.27 13.38
C TYR A 181 2.45 5.78 12.35
N LYS A 182 3.07 4.63 12.64
CA LYS A 182 3.99 3.98 11.68
C LYS A 182 3.22 3.14 10.63
N GLY A 183 2.12 3.69 10.09
CA GLY A 183 1.26 3.05 9.09
C GLY A 183 -0.19 2.92 9.54
N ALA A 184 -1.07 2.45 8.65
CA ALA A 184 -2.52 2.39 8.90
C ALA A 184 -2.91 1.34 9.95
N ALA A 185 -2.26 0.17 9.99
CA ALA A 185 -2.68 -0.93 10.86
C ALA A 185 -2.74 -0.54 12.36
N PRO A 186 -1.71 0.06 12.99
CA PRO A 186 -1.80 0.52 14.38
C PRO A 186 -2.81 1.66 14.55
N ALA A 187 -2.95 2.59 13.59
CA ALA A 187 -3.96 3.65 13.64
C ALA A 187 -5.40 3.09 13.68
N ILE A 188 -5.70 2.11 12.83
CA ILE A 188 -6.99 1.41 12.79
C ILE A 188 -7.30 0.75 14.15
N THR A 189 -6.29 0.10 14.75
CA THR A 189 -6.45 -0.54 16.08
C THR A 189 -6.85 0.49 17.14
N ASP A 190 -6.21 1.64 17.16
CA ASP A 190 -6.45 2.68 18.15
C ASP A 190 -7.78 3.41 17.92
N VAL A 191 -8.24 3.56 16.66
CA VAL A 191 -9.61 4.05 16.38
C VAL A 191 -10.66 3.06 16.89
N MET A 192 -10.48 1.76 16.62
CA MET A 192 -11.38 0.72 17.13
C MET A 192 -11.41 0.67 18.67
N GLY A 193 -10.26 0.95 19.29
CA GLY A 193 -10.12 1.04 20.75
C GLY A 193 -10.59 2.36 21.36
N GLY A 194 -10.98 3.35 20.55
CA GLY A 194 -11.40 4.68 21.02
C GLY A 194 -10.27 5.55 21.57
N GLN A 195 -9.00 5.19 21.29
CA GLN A 195 -7.82 5.96 21.74
C GLN A 195 -7.63 7.25 20.95
N VAL A 196 -8.13 7.30 19.72
CA VAL A 196 -8.17 8.46 18.84
C VAL A 196 -9.58 8.62 18.28
N SER A 197 -9.95 9.86 17.93
CA SER A 197 -11.30 10.23 17.49
C SER A 197 -11.64 9.71 16.09
N GLY A 198 -10.64 9.56 15.20
CA GLY A 198 -10.87 9.10 13.84
C GLY A 198 -9.58 8.89 13.07
N PHE A 199 -9.73 8.40 11.84
CA PHE A 199 -8.65 8.13 10.89
C PHE A 199 -9.16 8.30 9.47
N PHE A 200 -8.45 9.06 8.65
CA PHE A 200 -8.57 8.93 7.20
C PHE A 200 -7.76 7.74 6.74
N GLY A 201 -8.33 6.91 5.88
CA GLY A 201 -7.58 5.78 5.37
C GLY A 201 -8.15 5.20 4.09
N ASP A 202 -7.29 4.51 3.36
CA ASP A 202 -7.64 3.87 2.11
C ASP A 202 -8.67 2.76 2.33
N ILE A 203 -9.72 2.76 1.53
CA ILE A 203 -10.83 1.79 1.62
C ILE A 203 -10.34 0.34 1.67
N PRO A 204 -9.32 -0.12 0.88
CA PRO A 204 -8.85 -1.50 0.96
C PRO A 204 -8.40 -1.97 2.33
N GLY A 205 -7.89 -1.05 3.16
CA GLY A 205 -7.52 -1.37 4.55
C GLY A 205 -8.67 -1.32 5.55
N LEU A 206 -9.81 -0.75 5.17
CA LEU A 206 -10.91 -0.42 6.08
C LEU A 206 -12.20 -1.18 5.81
N ILE A 207 -12.45 -1.60 4.57
CA ILE A 207 -13.75 -2.14 4.14
C ILE A 207 -14.21 -3.35 4.97
N GLY A 208 -13.27 -4.23 5.36
CA GLY A 208 -13.59 -5.38 6.22
C GLY A 208 -14.03 -4.98 7.62
N PHE A 209 -13.43 -3.95 8.20
CA PHE A 209 -13.79 -3.42 9.53
C PHE A 209 -15.10 -2.64 9.48
N ILE A 210 -15.36 -1.90 8.39
CA ILE A 210 -16.61 -1.17 8.17
C ILE A 210 -17.77 -2.16 8.03
N ARG A 211 -17.66 -3.16 7.15
CA ARG A 211 -18.68 -4.20 6.96
C ARG A 211 -18.93 -5.04 8.22
N GLY A 212 -17.89 -5.25 9.01
CA GLY A 212 -17.99 -5.94 10.31
C GLY A 212 -18.51 -5.06 11.45
N GLY A 213 -18.91 -3.81 11.21
CA GLY A 213 -19.41 -2.88 12.20
C GLY A 213 -18.38 -2.46 13.26
N ARG A 214 -17.09 -2.70 13.01
CA ARG A 214 -15.99 -2.35 13.92
C ARG A 214 -15.48 -0.93 13.72
N LEU A 215 -15.77 -0.32 12.58
CA LEU A 215 -15.53 1.08 12.25
C LEU A 215 -16.79 1.67 11.62
N LYS A 216 -17.07 2.93 11.92
CA LYS A 216 -18.16 3.68 11.34
C LYS A 216 -17.61 4.69 10.33
N PRO A 217 -17.94 4.58 9.02
CA PRO A 217 -17.56 5.56 8.03
C PRO A 217 -18.42 6.81 8.15
N LEU A 218 -17.83 8.00 8.07
CA LEU A 218 -18.53 9.28 8.13
C LEU A 218 -18.58 10.01 6.78
N GLY A 219 -17.54 9.87 5.94
CA GLY A 219 -17.52 10.56 4.65
C GLY A 219 -16.33 10.15 3.80
N ILE A 220 -16.50 10.24 2.49
CA ILE A 220 -15.53 9.85 1.46
C ILE A 220 -14.85 11.11 0.94
N ALA A 221 -13.51 11.11 0.91
CA ALA A 221 -12.68 12.20 0.41
C ALA A 221 -12.44 12.09 -1.11
N ALA A 222 -13.51 12.07 -1.90
CA ALA A 222 -13.48 11.97 -3.35
C ALA A 222 -14.67 12.70 -3.98
N PRO A 223 -14.62 12.99 -5.31
CA PRO A 223 -15.71 13.66 -6.01
C PRO A 223 -17.02 12.85 -6.06
N SER A 224 -16.94 11.54 -5.93
CA SER A 224 -18.11 10.65 -5.97
C SER A 224 -18.05 9.60 -4.86
N ARG A 225 -19.23 9.06 -4.52
CA ARG A 225 -19.32 7.95 -3.56
C ARG A 225 -18.62 6.70 -4.08
N HIS A 226 -18.05 5.93 -3.18
CA HIS A 226 -17.39 4.69 -3.55
C HIS A 226 -18.41 3.54 -3.76
N PRO A 227 -18.28 2.70 -4.83
CA PRO A 227 -19.24 1.63 -5.12
C PRO A 227 -19.46 0.61 -3.99
N LEU A 228 -18.45 0.38 -3.15
CA LEU A 228 -18.56 -0.52 -1.99
C LEU A 228 -19.20 0.14 -0.75
N LEU A 229 -19.41 1.46 -0.77
CA LEU A 229 -19.96 2.27 0.32
C LEU A 229 -20.95 3.31 -0.25
N PRO A 230 -22.00 2.88 -0.99
CA PRO A 230 -22.89 3.80 -1.71
C PRO A 230 -23.74 4.68 -0.76
N GLU A 231 -23.91 4.24 0.48
CA GLU A 231 -24.64 4.99 1.53
C GLU A 231 -23.78 6.10 2.16
N VAL A 232 -22.45 6.02 2.06
CA VAL A 232 -21.53 7.00 2.66
C VAL A 232 -21.36 8.17 1.69
N ARG A 233 -21.84 9.34 2.13
CA ARG A 233 -21.73 10.58 1.34
C ARG A 233 -20.29 11.04 1.23
N THR A 234 -19.96 11.74 0.13
CA THR A 234 -18.69 12.44 0.02
C THR A 234 -18.63 13.62 0.98
N LEU A 235 -17.43 14.15 1.22
CA LEU A 235 -17.26 15.37 2.02
C LEU A 235 -17.95 16.56 1.31
N ASP A 236 -17.85 16.61 -0.02
CA ASP A 236 -18.48 17.64 -0.83
C ASP A 236 -20.01 17.61 -0.73
N GLU A 237 -20.65 16.43 -0.80
CA GLU A 237 -22.09 16.23 -0.56
C GLU A 237 -22.51 16.62 0.87
N GLN A 238 -21.58 16.74 1.80
CA GLN A 238 -21.81 17.18 3.17
C GLN A 238 -21.48 18.67 3.37
N GLY A 239 -21.19 19.42 2.29
CA GLY A 239 -20.88 20.85 2.32
C GLY A 239 -19.45 21.17 2.78
N ILE A 240 -18.54 20.19 2.76
CA ILE A 240 -17.11 20.35 3.06
C ILE A 240 -16.35 20.23 1.75
N HIS A 241 -15.98 21.36 1.18
CA HIS A 241 -15.37 21.45 -0.14
C HIS A 241 -13.84 21.46 -0.10
N GLY A 242 -13.19 21.01 -1.18
CA GLY A 242 -11.73 21.04 -1.34
C GLY A 242 -10.98 19.96 -0.56
N VAL A 243 -11.70 18.95 -0.02
CA VAL A 243 -11.09 17.82 0.68
C VAL A 243 -11.19 16.58 -0.19
N GLU A 244 -10.29 16.47 -1.14
CA GLU A 244 -10.12 15.28 -1.96
C GLU A 244 -8.79 14.61 -1.66
N SER A 245 -8.81 13.31 -1.45
CA SER A 245 -7.62 12.51 -1.14
C SER A 245 -7.64 11.22 -1.95
N ASN A 246 -6.77 11.20 -2.96
CA ASN A 246 -6.55 10.06 -3.83
C ASN A 246 -5.14 9.52 -3.59
N ASN A 247 -5.07 8.37 -2.93
CA ASN A 247 -3.81 7.73 -2.58
C ASN A 247 -3.51 6.59 -3.56
N TRP A 248 -2.67 6.83 -4.53
CA TRP A 248 -2.23 5.80 -5.47
C TRP A 248 -1.06 4.98 -4.92
N TYR A 249 -0.96 3.71 -5.38
CA TYR A 249 0.21 2.87 -5.16
C TYR A 249 0.88 2.52 -6.47
N ALA A 250 2.21 2.61 -6.48
CA ALA A 250 3.02 2.38 -7.66
C ALA A 250 4.26 1.53 -7.36
N LEU A 251 4.73 0.86 -8.39
CA LEU A 251 5.94 0.04 -8.38
C LEU A 251 7.08 0.77 -9.08
N PHE A 252 8.23 0.80 -8.43
CA PHE A 252 9.46 1.40 -8.93
C PHE A 252 10.61 0.40 -8.86
N ALA A 253 11.58 0.56 -9.76
CA ALA A 253 12.86 -0.14 -9.73
C ALA A 253 14.01 0.87 -9.48
N PRO A 254 15.22 0.44 -9.10
CA PRO A 254 16.39 1.32 -9.08
C PRO A 254 16.61 1.98 -10.45
N ALA A 255 17.04 3.27 -10.47
CA ALA A 255 17.11 4.08 -11.68
C ALA A 255 17.94 3.48 -12.83
N LYS A 256 18.98 2.69 -12.50
CA LYS A 256 19.86 2.06 -13.50
C LYS A 256 19.38 0.68 -13.97
N THR A 257 18.16 0.27 -13.64
CA THR A 257 17.57 -0.98 -14.13
C THR A 257 17.42 -0.92 -15.66
N PRO A 258 17.88 -1.94 -16.41
CA PRO A 258 17.80 -1.93 -17.86
C PRO A 258 16.38 -1.71 -18.39
N PRO A 259 16.18 -0.86 -19.42
CA PRO A 259 14.85 -0.57 -19.98
C PRO A 259 14.05 -1.82 -20.34
N ALA A 260 14.69 -2.82 -20.96
CA ALA A 260 14.02 -4.07 -21.32
C ALA A 260 13.48 -4.83 -20.08
N ARG A 261 14.16 -4.71 -18.92
CA ARG A 261 13.66 -5.29 -17.65
C ARG A 261 12.48 -4.51 -17.10
N ILE A 262 12.51 -3.17 -17.18
CA ILE A 262 11.37 -2.31 -16.82
C ILE A 262 10.15 -2.66 -17.67
N GLU A 263 10.29 -2.77 -18.99
CA GLU A 263 9.22 -3.15 -19.91
C GLU A 263 8.66 -4.54 -19.60
N GLN A 264 9.52 -5.52 -19.32
CA GLN A 264 9.10 -6.86 -18.92
C GLN A 264 8.26 -6.83 -17.63
N LEU A 265 8.73 -6.10 -16.60
CA LEU A 265 8.02 -5.96 -15.33
C LEU A 265 6.68 -5.20 -15.51
N ASN A 266 6.68 -4.11 -16.27
CA ASN A 266 5.47 -3.36 -16.59
C ASN A 266 4.44 -4.23 -17.30
N ALA A 267 4.85 -4.96 -18.34
CA ALA A 267 3.96 -5.88 -19.07
C ALA A 267 3.38 -6.97 -18.15
N ALA A 268 4.18 -7.51 -17.22
CA ALA A 268 3.70 -8.49 -16.24
C ALA A 268 2.69 -7.86 -15.26
N VAL A 269 2.97 -6.65 -14.72
CA VAL A 269 2.02 -5.92 -13.87
C VAL A 269 0.70 -5.68 -14.60
N ARG A 270 0.74 -5.21 -15.84
CA ARG A 270 -0.46 -4.97 -16.65
C ARG A 270 -1.28 -6.23 -16.86
N ARG A 271 -0.65 -7.39 -17.14
CA ARG A 271 -1.36 -8.67 -17.26
C ARG A 271 -2.03 -9.07 -15.94
N VAL A 272 -1.36 -8.89 -14.81
CA VAL A 272 -1.97 -9.12 -13.48
C VAL A 272 -3.18 -8.22 -13.29
N LEU A 273 -3.06 -6.92 -13.54
CA LEU A 273 -4.14 -5.94 -13.29
C LEU A 273 -5.33 -6.10 -14.25
N THR A 274 -5.13 -6.67 -15.44
CA THR A 274 -6.20 -6.98 -16.41
C THR A 274 -6.77 -8.38 -16.28
N SER A 275 -6.09 -9.30 -15.57
CA SER A 275 -6.60 -10.64 -15.27
C SER A 275 -7.87 -10.55 -14.42
N GLU A 276 -8.93 -11.25 -14.82
CA GLU A 276 -10.24 -11.20 -14.17
C GLU A 276 -10.16 -11.53 -12.67
N SER A 277 -9.40 -12.55 -12.29
CA SER A 277 -9.27 -13.00 -10.91
C SER A 277 -8.60 -11.97 -10.01
N TYR A 278 -7.48 -11.35 -10.45
CA TYR A 278 -6.76 -10.34 -9.69
C TYR A 278 -7.51 -9.01 -9.66
N ARG A 279 -8.06 -8.58 -10.81
CA ARG A 279 -8.88 -7.38 -10.92
C ARG A 279 -10.09 -7.46 -9.98
N LYS A 280 -10.81 -8.58 -9.97
CA LYS A 280 -11.94 -8.81 -9.08
C LYS A 280 -11.54 -8.68 -7.60
N ARG A 281 -10.45 -9.33 -7.18
CA ARG A 281 -9.96 -9.26 -5.79
C ARG A 281 -9.60 -7.82 -5.38
N LEU A 282 -8.98 -7.03 -6.25
CA LEU A 282 -8.67 -5.63 -5.99
C LEU A 282 -9.96 -4.81 -5.84
N LEU A 283 -10.89 -4.90 -6.79
CA LEU A 283 -12.17 -4.17 -6.76
C LEU A 283 -13.02 -4.54 -5.53
N GLU A 284 -13.10 -5.82 -5.16
CA GLU A 284 -13.81 -6.28 -3.96
C GLU A 284 -13.20 -5.76 -2.66
N SER A 285 -11.93 -5.41 -2.67
CA SER A 285 -11.27 -4.74 -1.54
C SER A 285 -11.48 -3.23 -1.52
N GLY A 286 -11.90 -2.63 -2.63
CA GLY A 286 -12.01 -1.17 -2.79
C GLY A 286 -10.78 -0.51 -3.40
N ALA A 287 -9.80 -1.30 -3.88
CA ALA A 287 -8.71 -0.78 -4.68
C ALA A 287 -9.11 -0.73 -6.16
N GLU A 288 -8.93 0.40 -6.82
CA GLU A 288 -9.19 0.56 -8.25
C GLU A 288 -7.91 0.26 -9.06
N PRO A 289 -7.82 -0.89 -9.77
CA PRO A 289 -6.63 -1.22 -10.56
C PRO A 289 -6.50 -0.29 -11.77
N VAL A 290 -5.26 0.16 -12.03
CA VAL A 290 -4.89 1.04 -13.14
C VAL A 290 -3.95 0.28 -14.08
N PRO A 291 -4.48 -0.41 -15.13
CA PRO A 291 -3.71 -1.24 -16.05
C PRO A 291 -2.92 -0.46 -17.09
#